data_0c56312db23f5154a7d0ab68b02b791b
#
_entry.id   0c56312db23f5154a7d0ab68b02b791b
#
_cell.length_a   1.000
_cell.length_b   1.000
_cell.length_c   1.000
_cell.angle_alpha   90.00
_cell.angle_beta   90.00
_cell.angle_gamma   90.00
#
_symmetry.space_group_name_H-M   'P 1'
#
loop_
_entity.id
_entity.type
_entity.pdbx_description
1 polymer ?
#
loop_
_entity_poly.entity_id
_entity_poly.type
_entity_poly.pdbx_seq_one_letter_code
_entity_poly.pdbx_strand_id
1 'polypeptide(L)'
;MTPYECFRDFIGLRGCNIAAPDSGVYINSLAGISMESIDRIAKPDQINYLNVWSDVQERALRKLGLDVTNEFKNRFKIKAVQRMVDTGRVIEVGDTTAPAAEYRGVYFDVDSNLDYYTYSSMQVFYVESVSIYLSAVPAGNLVLKVVDVTTGELLDTITTLNALLTTGWNNITVNERYDTKKIFIGYDATQITSVSLTVNDLVLDDFCGCCQSVFGNDCCGTYYGATSDLTTVTTGTNTFGLTCKISVQCNIEPVICGNRQLFTNALWYLLGAEICTERIYSQRNNYFTFTVEEAEKMRTEYFNIYKEELKAAIEAIELDLNDCCLECNEQYTIKQVIL
;
A
#
# COMPACT_ATOMS: atom_id res chain seq x y z
N MET A 1 -1.64 2.41 7.97
CA MET A 1 -0.95 1.11 7.74
C MET A 1 0.52 1.24 8.08
N THR A 2 1.10 0.25 8.75
CA THR A 2 2.56 0.19 8.95
C THR A 2 3.19 -0.21 7.62
N PRO A 3 4.15 0.54 7.07
CA PRO A 3 4.82 0.14 5.84
C PRO A 3 5.46 -1.24 5.99
N TYR A 4 5.40 -2.06 4.93
CA TYR A 4 6.01 -3.38 4.88
C TYR A 4 5.47 -4.38 5.93
N GLU A 5 4.16 -4.38 6.15
CA GLU A 5 3.48 -5.32 7.06
C GLU A 5 3.76 -6.79 6.72
N CYS A 6 4.08 -7.10 5.47
CA CYS A 6 4.47 -8.45 5.01
C CYS A 6 5.73 -9.01 5.69
N PHE A 7 6.52 -8.17 6.35
CA PHE A 7 7.67 -8.58 7.14
C PHE A 7 7.36 -8.72 8.64
N ARG A 8 6.14 -8.35 9.07
CA ARG A 8 5.74 -8.59 10.46
C ARG A 8 5.75 -10.10 10.70
N ASP A 9 6.35 -10.53 11.80
CA ASP A 9 6.53 -11.94 12.16
C ASP A 9 7.28 -12.81 11.13
N PHE A 10 7.88 -12.18 10.10
CA PHE A 10 8.67 -12.89 9.09
C PHE A 10 9.95 -13.51 9.67
N ILE A 11 10.60 -12.81 10.62
CA ILE A 11 11.65 -13.35 11.48
C ILE A 11 11.02 -13.62 12.86
N GLY A 12 11.19 -14.83 13.38
CA GLY A 12 10.59 -15.26 14.63
C GLY A 12 11.49 -15.03 15.85
N LEU A 13 10.86 -15.08 17.03
CA LEU A 13 11.53 -15.25 18.30
C LEU A 13 11.23 -16.67 18.82
N ARG A 14 12.26 -17.52 18.96
CA ARG A 14 12.06 -18.88 19.46
C ARG A 14 11.74 -18.83 20.95
N GLY A 15 10.53 -19.22 21.30
CA GLY A 15 10.04 -19.30 22.68
C GLY A 15 8.88 -20.27 22.80
N CYS A 16 8.42 -20.52 24.03
CA CYS A 16 7.25 -21.36 24.25
C CYS A 16 6.00 -20.65 23.71
N ASN A 17 5.19 -21.35 22.92
CA ASN A 17 3.90 -20.89 22.39
C ASN A 17 3.94 -19.78 21.32
N ILE A 18 5.04 -19.62 20.61
CA ILE A 18 5.12 -18.73 19.45
C ILE A 18 5.09 -19.56 18.18
N ALA A 19 4.27 -19.15 17.21
CA ALA A 19 4.18 -19.81 15.91
C ALA A 19 5.53 -19.74 15.17
N ALA A 20 5.78 -20.72 14.30
CA ALA A 20 6.97 -20.69 13.44
C ALA A 20 6.86 -19.53 12.45
N PRO A 21 7.93 -18.75 12.26
CA PRO A 21 7.95 -17.66 11.30
C PRO A 21 7.97 -18.18 9.86
N ASP A 22 7.42 -17.42 8.94
CA ASP A 22 7.35 -17.78 7.52
C ASP A 22 8.72 -17.99 6.86
N SER A 23 9.75 -17.26 7.32
CA SER A 23 11.12 -17.41 6.85
C SER A 23 11.82 -18.66 7.38
N GLY A 24 11.30 -19.28 8.45
CA GLY A 24 11.99 -20.33 9.21
C GLY A 24 13.18 -19.83 10.05
N VAL A 25 13.48 -18.53 10.05
CA VAL A 25 14.62 -17.91 10.73
C VAL A 25 14.20 -17.31 12.06
N TYR A 26 15.03 -17.50 13.07
CA TYR A 26 14.79 -16.98 14.43
C TYR A 26 15.89 -16.04 14.87
N ILE A 27 15.51 -14.95 15.53
CA ILE A 27 16.47 -13.97 16.04
C ILE A 27 17.42 -14.53 17.10
N ASN A 28 16.96 -15.54 17.85
CA ASN A 28 17.79 -16.25 18.85
C ASN A 28 18.95 -17.04 18.25
N SER A 29 18.97 -17.21 16.93
CA SER A 29 20.11 -17.85 16.24
C SER A 29 21.24 -16.86 15.99
N LEU A 30 21.00 -15.56 16.21
CA LEU A 30 22.02 -14.53 16.10
C LEU A 30 22.92 -14.52 17.35
N ALA A 31 24.24 -14.44 17.17
CA ALA A 31 25.20 -14.49 18.27
C ALA A 31 24.90 -13.41 19.32
N GLY A 32 24.96 -13.76 20.60
CA GLY A 32 24.70 -12.84 21.72
C GLY A 32 23.25 -12.46 21.95
N ILE A 33 22.29 -12.95 21.15
CA ILE A 33 20.86 -12.69 21.32
C ILE A 33 20.17 -13.96 21.83
N SER A 34 19.50 -13.85 22.97
CA SER A 34 18.68 -14.90 23.55
C SER A 34 17.38 -14.31 24.10
N MET A 35 16.39 -15.17 24.32
CA MET A 35 15.12 -14.76 24.92
C MET A 35 15.35 -14.15 26.31
N GLU A 36 16.26 -14.73 27.09
CA GLU A 36 16.62 -14.21 28.41
C GLU A 36 17.29 -12.81 28.33
N SER A 37 18.15 -12.59 27.34
CA SER A 37 18.77 -11.27 27.14
C SER A 37 17.73 -10.20 26.76
N ILE A 38 16.73 -10.56 25.95
CA ILE A 38 15.63 -9.66 25.55
C ILE A 38 14.74 -9.34 26.75
N ASP A 39 14.38 -10.32 27.57
CA ASP A 39 13.54 -10.10 28.75
C ASP A 39 14.20 -9.18 29.77
N ARG A 40 15.51 -9.30 29.94
CA ARG A 40 16.29 -8.47 30.88
C ARG A 40 16.40 -7.01 30.49
N ILE A 41 16.23 -6.65 29.22
CA ILE A 41 16.29 -5.26 28.75
C ILE A 41 14.91 -4.56 28.74
N ALA A 42 13.84 -5.26 29.10
CA ALA A 42 12.50 -4.68 29.15
C ALA A 42 12.46 -3.42 30.02
N LYS A 43 11.84 -2.35 29.52
CA LYS A 43 11.63 -1.09 30.23
C LYS A 43 10.53 -1.24 31.32
N PRO A 44 10.38 -0.27 32.23
CA PRO A 44 9.32 -0.34 33.26
C PRO A 44 7.90 -0.42 32.72
N ASP A 45 7.64 0.12 31.55
CA ASP A 45 6.38 0.08 30.81
C ASP A 45 6.20 -1.19 29.96
N GLN A 46 7.26 -1.96 29.78
CA GLN A 46 7.27 -3.23 29.06
C GLN A 46 7.17 -4.38 30.07
N ILE A 47 6.10 -5.17 30.01
CA ILE A 47 5.81 -6.21 30.99
C ILE A 47 6.78 -7.40 30.85
N ASN A 48 7.15 -7.74 29.61
CA ASN A 48 7.96 -8.91 29.30
C ASN A 48 8.69 -8.77 27.94
N TYR A 49 9.44 -9.82 27.58
CA TYR A 49 10.17 -9.89 26.31
C TYR A 49 9.30 -9.72 25.06
N LEU A 50 8.02 -10.04 25.10
CA LEU A 50 7.12 -9.88 23.96
C LEU A 50 6.87 -8.42 23.61
N ASN A 51 6.75 -7.56 24.64
CA ASN A 51 6.62 -6.13 24.41
C ASN A 51 7.89 -5.54 23.80
N VAL A 52 9.06 -5.95 24.32
CA VAL A 52 10.36 -5.55 23.75
C VAL A 52 10.46 -5.99 22.30
N TRP A 53 10.09 -7.23 22.02
CA TRP A 53 10.11 -7.80 20.68
C TRP A 53 9.21 -7.04 19.71
N SER A 54 7.97 -6.76 20.10
CA SER A 54 7.03 -5.99 19.31
C SER A 54 7.56 -4.58 18.97
N ASP A 55 8.11 -3.88 19.97
CA ASP A 55 8.66 -2.53 19.76
C ASP A 55 9.90 -2.53 18.85
N VAL A 56 10.74 -3.57 19.00
CA VAL A 56 11.92 -3.76 18.13
C VAL A 56 11.49 -4.04 16.69
N GLN A 57 10.50 -4.93 16.50
CA GLN A 57 9.96 -5.21 15.16
C GLN A 57 9.41 -3.95 14.50
N GLU A 58 8.61 -3.18 15.21
CA GLU A 58 8.01 -1.96 14.66
C GLU A 58 9.07 -0.94 14.23
N ARG A 59 10.11 -0.72 15.04
CA ARG A 59 11.21 0.18 14.67
C ARG A 59 12.03 -0.37 13.49
N ALA A 60 12.32 -1.66 13.50
CA ALA A 60 13.07 -2.30 12.42
C ALA A 60 12.30 -2.20 11.10
N LEU A 61 10.99 -2.42 11.09
CA LEU A 61 10.18 -2.31 9.88
C LEU A 61 10.13 -0.87 9.34
N ARG A 62 9.97 0.11 10.22
CA ARG A 62 10.01 1.53 9.81
C ARG A 62 11.36 1.88 9.19
N LYS A 63 12.46 1.43 9.80
CA LYS A 63 13.81 1.66 9.30
C LYS A 63 14.06 0.94 7.99
N LEU A 64 13.71 -0.35 7.90
CA LEU A 64 13.81 -1.12 6.67
C LEU A 64 13.08 -0.43 5.53
N GLY A 65 11.85 0.02 5.77
CA GLY A 65 11.05 0.73 4.77
C GLY A 65 11.71 1.99 4.24
N LEU A 66 12.31 2.79 5.12
CA LEU A 66 13.04 4.00 4.71
C LEU A 66 14.31 3.65 3.91
N ASP A 67 15.09 2.70 4.40
CA ASP A 67 16.37 2.33 3.80
C ASP A 67 16.14 1.62 2.45
N VAL A 68 15.17 0.70 2.35
CA VAL A 68 14.74 0.07 1.10
C VAL A 68 14.30 1.11 0.09
N THR A 69 13.45 2.05 0.50
CA THR A 69 12.95 3.11 -0.39
C THR A 69 14.09 3.96 -0.95
N ASN A 70 15.07 4.29 -0.11
CA ASN A 70 16.22 5.09 -0.52
C ASN A 70 17.13 4.31 -1.48
N GLU A 71 17.51 3.09 -1.14
CA GLU A 71 18.37 2.25 -1.98
C GLU A 71 17.69 1.88 -3.30
N PHE A 72 16.39 1.60 -3.25
CA PHE A 72 15.61 1.29 -4.45
C PHE A 72 15.53 2.50 -5.39
N LYS A 73 15.29 3.71 -4.87
CA LYS A 73 15.31 4.96 -5.64
C LYS A 73 16.69 5.28 -6.23
N ASN A 74 17.76 4.92 -5.52
CA ASN A 74 19.13 5.11 -6.03
C ASN A 74 19.40 4.21 -7.24
N ARG A 75 18.87 3.00 -7.24
CA ARG A 75 19.06 2.03 -8.33
C ARG A 75 18.07 2.22 -9.46
N PHE A 76 16.79 2.35 -9.12
CA PHE A 76 15.69 2.47 -10.06
C PHE A 76 15.09 3.88 -9.95
N LYS A 77 15.11 4.61 -11.02
CA LYS A 77 14.46 5.93 -11.06
C LYS A 77 12.94 5.76 -11.08
N ILE A 78 12.34 5.76 -9.90
CA ILE A 78 10.89 5.63 -9.77
C ILE A 78 10.24 6.98 -9.95
N LYS A 79 9.16 7.03 -10.71
CA LYS A 79 8.34 8.22 -10.84
C LYS A 79 7.69 8.57 -9.51
N ALA A 80 7.93 9.76 -9.04
CA ALA A 80 7.63 10.12 -7.67
C ALA A 80 6.16 10.46 -7.43
N VAL A 81 5.43 10.95 -8.42
CA VAL A 81 4.07 11.47 -8.20
C VAL A 81 3.23 11.32 -9.45
N GLN A 82 2.05 10.77 -9.27
CA GLN A 82 0.99 10.82 -10.23
C GLN A 82 0.02 11.92 -9.85
N ARG A 83 -0.58 12.50 -10.85
CA ARG A 83 -1.58 13.53 -10.69
C ARG A 83 -2.82 12.97 -10.01
N MET A 84 -3.31 13.68 -9.00
CA MET A 84 -4.64 13.43 -8.46
C MET A 84 -5.69 13.83 -9.48
N VAL A 85 -6.62 12.96 -9.73
CA VAL A 85 -7.73 13.21 -10.65
C VAL A 85 -9.04 13.17 -9.87
N ASP A 86 -9.88 14.16 -10.12
CA ASP A 86 -11.25 14.17 -9.67
C ASP A 86 -12.12 13.55 -10.77
N THR A 87 -12.82 12.45 -10.50
CA THR A 87 -13.57 11.69 -11.49
C THR A 87 -14.83 12.37 -11.98
N GLY A 88 -15.06 13.60 -11.61
CA GLY A 88 -16.14 14.37 -12.20
C GLY A 88 -16.36 15.70 -11.53
N ARG A 89 -16.13 16.74 -12.28
CA ARG A 89 -16.79 18.01 -11.99
C ARG A 89 -18.21 17.91 -12.54
N VAL A 90 -19.18 17.79 -11.64
CA VAL A 90 -20.59 17.70 -12.00
C VAL A 90 -21.02 18.97 -12.72
N ILE A 91 -21.64 18.78 -13.88
CA ILE A 91 -22.22 19.87 -14.66
C ILE A 91 -23.70 20.03 -14.30
N GLU A 92 -24.41 18.91 -14.15
CA GLU A 92 -25.86 18.91 -13.95
C GLU A 92 -26.29 17.73 -13.09
N VAL A 93 -27.32 17.96 -12.27
CA VAL A 93 -28.01 16.93 -11.49
C VAL A 93 -29.18 16.43 -12.33
N GLY A 94 -29.13 15.16 -12.70
CA GLY A 94 -30.14 14.51 -13.54
C GLY A 94 -31.17 13.74 -12.75
N ASP A 95 -31.73 12.71 -13.39
CA ASP A 95 -32.82 11.89 -12.86
C ASP A 95 -32.42 11.04 -11.64
N THR A 96 -33.41 10.70 -10.86
CA THR A 96 -33.23 9.78 -9.72
C THR A 96 -33.46 8.34 -10.14
N THR A 97 -32.67 7.44 -9.55
CA THR A 97 -32.82 5.98 -9.72
C THR A 97 -33.27 5.36 -8.39
N ALA A 98 -34.38 4.63 -8.42
CA ALA A 98 -34.94 4.00 -7.24
C ALA A 98 -33.96 3.04 -6.54
N PRO A 99 -34.11 2.84 -5.21
CA PRO A 99 -33.36 1.81 -4.49
C PRO A 99 -33.51 0.43 -5.14
N ALA A 100 -32.43 -0.35 -5.13
CA ALA A 100 -32.40 -1.71 -5.66
C ALA A 100 -31.44 -2.57 -4.84
N ALA A 101 -31.61 -3.90 -4.90
CA ALA A 101 -30.74 -4.85 -4.20
C ALA A 101 -29.41 -5.03 -4.96
N GLU A 102 -28.63 -3.98 -5.04
CA GLU A 102 -27.35 -3.93 -5.72
C GLU A 102 -26.41 -2.90 -5.07
N TYR A 103 -25.13 -3.01 -5.34
CA TYR A 103 -24.15 -1.96 -5.03
C TYR A 103 -23.99 -1.04 -6.25
N ARG A 104 -24.01 0.26 -6.03
CA ARG A 104 -23.85 1.29 -7.05
C ARG A 104 -22.61 2.11 -6.77
N GLY A 105 -21.82 2.39 -7.80
CA GLY A 105 -20.57 3.10 -7.56
C GLY A 105 -19.76 3.39 -8.80
N VAL A 106 -18.49 3.69 -8.55
CA VAL A 106 -17.47 3.95 -9.54
C VAL A 106 -16.48 2.79 -9.59
N TYR A 107 -16.09 2.42 -10.78
CA TYR A 107 -15.17 1.34 -11.08
C TYR A 107 -13.97 1.88 -11.86
N PHE A 108 -12.78 1.52 -11.42
CA PHE A 108 -11.53 1.88 -12.08
C PHE A 108 -10.80 0.60 -12.50
N ASP A 109 -10.29 0.62 -13.71
CA ASP A 109 -9.59 -0.52 -14.30
C ASP A 109 -8.32 -0.01 -15.00
N VAL A 110 -7.14 -0.36 -14.44
CA VAL A 110 -5.85 -0.05 -15.07
C VAL A 110 -5.47 -1.02 -16.18
N ASP A 111 -6.21 -2.14 -16.32
CA ASP A 111 -5.95 -3.15 -17.35
C ASP A 111 -6.77 -2.91 -18.64
N SER A 112 -7.75 -2.00 -18.65
CA SER A 112 -8.79 -1.95 -19.68
C SER A 112 -8.30 -1.66 -21.10
N ASN A 113 -7.07 -1.15 -21.26
CA ASN A 113 -6.55 -0.74 -22.58
C ASN A 113 -5.15 -1.31 -22.90
N LEU A 114 -4.74 -2.39 -22.22
CA LEU A 114 -3.37 -2.89 -22.28
C LEU A 114 -3.14 -4.01 -23.29
N ASP A 115 -3.50 -3.82 -24.57
CA ASP A 115 -3.03 -4.75 -25.63
C ASP A 115 -1.52 -4.67 -25.90
N TYR A 116 -0.81 -3.67 -25.39
CA TYR A 116 0.59 -3.39 -25.72
C TYR A 116 1.52 -3.00 -24.56
N TYR A 117 1.05 -2.77 -23.33
CA TYR A 117 1.90 -2.30 -22.23
C TYR A 117 1.83 -3.23 -21.03
N THR A 118 2.99 -3.56 -20.51
CA THR A 118 3.13 -4.39 -19.33
C THR A 118 2.63 -3.62 -18.11
N TYR A 119 1.66 -4.19 -17.41
CA TYR A 119 1.20 -3.71 -16.11
C TYR A 119 2.38 -3.69 -15.12
N SER A 120 2.50 -2.62 -14.36
CA SER A 120 3.46 -2.57 -13.27
C SER A 120 2.91 -3.22 -12.01
N SER A 121 3.69 -4.13 -11.43
CA SER A 121 3.40 -4.66 -10.08
C SER A 121 3.53 -3.60 -8.99
N MET A 122 4.07 -2.43 -9.32
CA MET A 122 4.23 -1.29 -8.41
C MET A 122 3.04 -0.33 -8.41
N GLN A 123 2.07 -0.49 -9.32
CA GLN A 123 0.91 0.41 -9.37
C GLN A 123 -0.09 0.08 -8.26
N VAL A 124 -0.49 1.11 -7.53
CA VAL A 124 -1.52 1.06 -6.49
C VAL A 124 -2.49 2.22 -6.66
N PHE A 125 -3.75 2.01 -6.34
CA PHE A 125 -4.71 3.10 -6.25
C PHE A 125 -4.55 3.84 -4.93
N TYR A 126 -4.52 5.17 -4.99
CA TYR A 126 -4.66 6.03 -3.83
C TYR A 126 -5.96 6.81 -3.93
N VAL A 127 -6.87 6.60 -2.99
CA VAL A 127 -8.15 7.29 -2.90
C VAL A 127 -8.05 8.35 -1.82
N GLU A 128 -8.07 9.63 -2.21
CA GLU A 128 -8.05 10.75 -1.25
C GLU A 128 -9.43 10.93 -0.62
N SER A 129 -10.47 10.98 -1.45
CA SER A 129 -11.83 11.17 -0.98
C SER A 129 -12.87 10.61 -1.96
N VAL A 130 -14.05 10.35 -1.42
CA VAL A 130 -15.25 10.00 -2.17
C VAL A 130 -16.31 11.05 -1.87
N SER A 131 -16.91 11.63 -2.90
CA SER A 131 -18.02 12.56 -2.76
C SER A 131 -19.30 11.90 -3.27
N ILE A 132 -20.37 12.04 -2.50
CA ILE A 132 -21.69 11.51 -2.85
C ILE A 132 -22.74 12.64 -2.80
N TYR A 133 -23.58 12.68 -3.83
CA TYR A 133 -24.75 13.57 -3.85
C TYR A 133 -25.98 12.81 -3.36
N LEU A 134 -26.61 13.28 -2.30
CA LEU A 134 -27.79 12.70 -1.70
C LEU A 134 -29.02 13.57 -1.99
N SER A 135 -30.06 13.01 -2.60
CA SER A 135 -31.35 13.68 -2.74
C SER A 135 -32.09 13.80 -1.41
N ALA A 136 -31.84 12.88 -0.50
CA ALA A 136 -32.32 12.87 0.89
C ALA A 136 -31.31 12.16 1.78
N VAL A 137 -31.22 12.55 3.04
CA VAL A 137 -30.38 11.85 4.03
C VAL A 137 -30.95 10.45 4.28
N PRO A 138 -30.16 9.38 4.18
CA PRO A 138 -30.61 8.03 4.46
C PRO A 138 -31.00 7.86 5.94
N ALA A 139 -31.92 6.94 6.22
CA ALA A 139 -32.34 6.64 7.60
C ALA A 139 -31.22 6.01 8.45
N GLY A 140 -30.30 5.31 7.81
CA GLY A 140 -29.15 4.65 8.44
C GLY A 140 -27.81 5.29 8.04
N ASN A 141 -26.73 4.77 8.59
CA ASN A 141 -25.38 5.19 8.21
C ASN A 141 -25.10 4.85 6.74
N LEU A 142 -24.37 5.73 6.07
CA LEU A 142 -23.86 5.45 4.74
C LEU A 142 -22.63 4.53 4.87
N VAL A 143 -22.67 3.41 4.17
CA VAL A 143 -21.56 2.45 4.11
C VAL A 143 -21.07 2.35 2.68
N LEU A 144 -19.83 2.79 2.46
CA LEU A 144 -19.12 2.57 1.20
C LEU A 144 -18.29 1.29 1.33
N LYS A 145 -18.32 0.47 0.31
CA LYS A 145 -17.44 -0.69 0.16
C LYS A 145 -16.40 -0.42 -0.91
N VAL A 146 -15.18 -0.79 -0.60
CA VAL A 146 -14.05 -0.79 -1.52
C VAL A 146 -13.69 -2.23 -1.80
N VAL A 147 -13.77 -2.64 -3.06
CA VAL A 147 -13.66 -4.05 -3.45
C VAL A 147 -12.65 -4.21 -4.59
N ASP A 148 -11.82 -5.23 -4.50
CA ASP A 148 -11.07 -5.74 -5.65
C ASP A 148 -12.02 -6.57 -6.54
N VAL A 149 -12.32 -6.04 -7.70
CA VAL A 149 -13.25 -6.71 -8.64
C VAL A 149 -12.66 -7.98 -9.24
N THR A 150 -11.33 -8.10 -9.28
CA THR A 150 -10.65 -9.28 -9.82
C THR A 150 -10.88 -10.51 -8.94
N THR A 151 -10.80 -10.31 -7.63
CA THR A 151 -10.91 -11.40 -6.64
C THR A 151 -12.26 -11.44 -5.93
N GLY A 152 -13.03 -10.33 -5.97
CA GLY A 152 -14.23 -10.14 -5.16
C GLY A 152 -13.92 -9.83 -3.68
N GLU A 153 -12.65 -9.58 -3.34
CA GLU A 153 -12.24 -9.31 -1.97
C GLU A 153 -12.66 -7.92 -1.52
N LEU A 154 -13.26 -7.85 -0.33
CA LEU A 154 -13.57 -6.59 0.33
C LEU A 154 -12.27 -6.00 0.92
N LEU A 155 -11.75 -4.96 0.28
CA LEU A 155 -10.53 -4.28 0.71
C LEU A 155 -10.77 -3.34 1.89
N ASP A 156 -11.93 -2.64 1.90
CA ASP A 156 -12.26 -1.69 2.96
C ASP A 156 -13.77 -1.45 3.09
N THR A 157 -14.17 -0.97 4.26
CA THR A 157 -15.54 -0.55 4.56
C THR A 157 -15.53 0.79 5.28
N ILE A 158 -15.96 1.83 4.57
CA ILE A 158 -15.97 3.21 5.06
C ILE A 158 -17.39 3.55 5.53
N THR A 159 -17.55 3.76 6.82
CA THR A 159 -18.86 4.07 7.43
C THR A 159 -18.94 5.53 7.82
N THR A 160 -19.92 6.24 7.28
CA THR A 160 -20.25 7.62 7.66
C THR A 160 -21.57 7.66 8.41
N LEU A 161 -21.57 8.23 9.60
CA LEU A 161 -22.78 8.35 10.43
C LEU A 161 -23.80 9.25 9.71
N ASN A 162 -25.07 8.84 9.73
CA ASN A 162 -26.16 9.58 9.10
C ASN A 162 -26.29 11.02 9.65
N ALA A 163 -25.97 11.23 10.94
CA ALA A 163 -25.97 12.55 11.58
C ALA A 163 -24.96 13.54 10.96
N LEU A 164 -23.96 13.07 10.24
CA LEU A 164 -22.96 13.87 9.54
C LEU A 164 -23.32 14.13 8.07
N LEU A 165 -24.35 13.47 7.57
CA LEU A 165 -24.79 13.59 6.18
C LEU A 165 -25.81 14.70 6.00
N THR A 166 -25.77 15.32 4.86
CA THR A 166 -26.69 16.38 4.45
C THR A 166 -27.28 16.10 3.07
N THR A 167 -28.43 16.67 2.77
CA THR A 167 -28.94 16.70 1.40
C THR A 167 -27.99 17.52 0.52
N GLY A 168 -27.68 17.03 -0.66
CA GLY A 168 -26.67 17.59 -1.55
C GLY A 168 -25.33 16.86 -1.43
N TRP A 169 -24.24 17.57 -1.62
CA TRP A 169 -22.90 17.00 -1.62
C TRP A 169 -22.38 16.67 -0.22
N ASN A 170 -21.86 15.47 -0.09
CA ASN A 170 -21.17 14.99 1.10
C ASN A 170 -19.79 14.47 0.68
N ASN A 171 -18.72 15.02 1.27
CA ASN A 171 -17.35 14.61 1.00
C ASN A 171 -16.84 13.73 2.14
N ILE A 172 -16.38 12.54 1.80
CA ILE A 172 -15.90 11.51 2.73
C ILE A 172 -14.40 11.35 2.47
N THR A 173 -13.60 11.74 3.44
CA THR A 173 -12.14 11.57 3.37
C THR A 173 -11.79 10.11 3.58
N VAL A 174 -10.96 9.56 2.72
CA VAL A 174 -10.49 8.17 2.73
C VAL A 174 -9.00 8.12 3.05
N ASN A 175 -8.15 8.71 2.23
CA ASN A 175 -6.68 8.77 2.36
C ASN A 175 -6.02 7.38 2.45
N GLU A 176 -6.52 6.40 1.70
CA GLU A 176 -6.02 5.03 1.73
C GLU A 176 -5.45 4.59 0.38
N ARG A 177 -4.56 3.60 0.44
CA ARG A 177 -3.96 2.94 -0.72
C ARG A 177 -4.48 1.53 -0.83
N TYR A 178 -4.81 1.13 -2.07
CA TYR A 178 -5.33 -0.19 -2.39
C TYR A 178 -4.45 -0.83 -3.46
N ASP A 179 -3.86 -1.97 -3.11
CA ASP A 179 -3.04 -2.78 -4.01
C ASP A 179 -3.92 -3.72 -4.83
N THR A 180 -4.50 -3.17 -5.87
CA THR A 180 -5.35 -3.90 -6.83
C THR A 180 -5.29 -3.25 -8.20
N LYS A 181 -5.63 -4.01 -9.23
CA LYS A 181 -5.71 -3.55 -10.63
C LYS A 181 -7.09 -3.00 -10.98
N LYS A 182 -8.12 -3.51 -10.30
CA LYS A 182 -9.52 -3.23 -10.59
C LYS A 182 -10.24 -2.96 -9.28
N ILE A 183 -10.55 -1.71 -9.04
CA ILE A 183 -11.20 -1.28 -7.81
C ILE A 183 -12.63 -0.79 -8.08
N PHE A 184 -13.57 -1.27 -7.29
CA PHE A 184 -14.93 -0.75 -7.23
C PHE A 184 -15.15 -0.06 -5.89
N ILE A 185 -15.66 1.16 -5.93
CA ILE A 185 -16.03 1.94 -4.76
C ILE A 185 -17.50 2.27 -4.87
N GLY A 186 -18.32 1.69 -4.00
CA GLY A 186 -19.76 1.83 -4.10
C GLY A 186 -20.49 1.68 -2.77
N TYR A 187 -21.78 1.99 -2.78
CA TYR A 187 -22.68 1.87 -1.66
C TYR A 187 -23.81 0.88 -1.93
N ASP A 188 -24.39 0.33 -0.87
CA ASP A 188 -25.61 -0.48 -0.94
C ASP A 188 -26.80 0.41 -1.32
N ALA A 189 -27.36 0.17 -2.50
CA ALA A 189 -28.43 0.96 -3.06
C ALA A 189 -29.83 0.64 -2.50
N THR A 190 -29.94 -0.25 -1.52
CA THR A 190 -31.24 -0.59 -0.89
C THR A 190 -31.84 0.57 -0.09
N GLN A 191 -30.97 1.44 0.45
CA GLN A 191 -31.36 2.49 1.37
C GLN A 191 -31.28 3.90 0.77
N ILE A 192 -30.80 4.04 -0.45
CA ILE A 192 -30.51 5.34 -1.07
C ILE A 192 -31.19 5.44 -2.43
N THR A 193 -31.96 6.51 -2.61
CA THR A 193 -32.36 6.95 -3.94
C THR A 193 -31.17 7.61 -4.61
N SER A 194 -30.58 6.93 -5.58
CA SER A 194 -29.41 7.42 -6.32
C SER A 194 -29.78 8.56 -7.24
N VAL A 195 -28.86 9.47 -7.47
CA VAL A 195 -29.02 10.59 -8.40
C VAL A 195 -28.03 10.41 -9.55
N SER A 196 -28.51 10.50 -10.77
CA SER A 196 -27.61 10.57 -11.92
C SER A 196 -27.03 11.97 -12.03
N LEU A 197 -25.73 12.04 -12.24
CA LEU A 197 -25.02 13.31 -12.44
C LEU A 197 -24.43 13.30 -13.84
N THR A 198 -24.60 14.40 -14.56
CA THR A 198 -23.83 14.62 -15.78
C THR A 198 -22.45 15.10 -15.38
N VAL A 199 -21.45 14.30 -15.69
CA VAL A 199 -20.02 14.63 -15.45
C VAL A 199 -19.34 14.86 -16.79
N ASN A 200 -18.35 15.74 -16.82
CA ASN A 200 -17.45 15.81 -17.96
C ASN A 200 -16.67 14.50 -18.00
N ASP A 201 -16.55 13.92 -19.20
CA ASP A 201 -15.66 12.79 -19.43
C ASP A 201 -14.26 13.21 -18.98
N LEU A 202 -13.82 12.64 -17.86
CA LEU A 202 -12.47 12.83 -17.41
C LEU A 202 -11.62 11.79 -18.13
N VAL A 203 -10.88 12.32 -19.03
CA VAL A 203 -9.81 11.58 -19.65
C VAL A 203 -8.72 11.45 -18.59
N LEU A 204 -8.55 10.24 -18.04
CA LEU A 204 -7.46 9.89 -17.14
C LEU A 204 -6.12 9.76 -17.88
N ASP A 205 -5.96 10.48 -19.00
CA ASP A 205 -4.85 10.42 -19.94
C ASP A 205 -3.47 10.65 -19.32
N ASP A 206 -3.42 11.24 -18.14
CA ASP A 206 -2.18 11.64 -17.48
C ASP A 206 -1.72 10.67 -16.37
N PHE A 207 -2.38 9.53 -16.17
CA PHE A 207 -2.03 8.62 -15.06
C PHE A 207 -0.68 7.94 -15.24
N CYS A 208 -0.32 7.63 -16.45
CA CYS A 208 0.98 7.06 -16.76
C CYS A 208 1.77 8.02 -17.64
N GLY A 209 2.63 8.83 -17.05
CA GLY A 209 3.51 9.70 -17.83
C GLY A 209 4.44 8.99 -18.83
N CYS A 210 4.45 7.63 -18.85
CA CYS A 210 5.10 6.81 -19.87
C CYS A 210 4.16 6.38 -20.98
N CYS A 211 2.85 6.38 -20.71
CA CYS A 211 1.83 6.00 -21.69
C CYS A 211 1.34 7.20 -22.50
N GLN A 212 2.14 8.25 -22.64
CA GLN A 212 1.99 9.11 -23.81
C GLN A 212 2.27 8.24 -25.04
N SER A 213 1.34 7.33 -25.31
CA SER A 213 1.37 6.61 -26.57
C SER A 213 1.21 7.65 -27.65
N VAL A 214 2.06 7.57 -28.63
CA VAL A 214 1.93 8.25 -29.93
C VAL A 214 0.53 8.00 -30.56
N PHE A 215 -0.32 7.19 -29.92
CA PHE A 215 -1.58 6.66 -30.39
C PHE A 215 -2.80 6.99 -29.49
N GLY A 216 -2.65 7.80 -28.44
CA GLY A 216 -3.79 8.35 -27.67
C GLY A 216 -4.65 7.32 -26.94
N ASN A 217 -4.10 6.24 -26.44
CA ASN A 217 -4.85 5.24 -25.68
C ASN A 217 -4.73 5.47 -24.19
N ASP A 218 -5.89 5.55 -23.51
CA ASP A 218 -6.01 5.74 -22.07
C ASP A 218 -5.46 4.54 -21.29
N CYS A 219 -4.59 4.79 -20.31
CA CYS A 219 -3.98 3.74 -19.50
C CYS A 219 -4.86 3.28 -18.33
N CYS A 220 -5.96 3.95 -18.06
CA CYS A 220 -6.87 3.62 -16.99
C CYS A 220 -8.29 4.00 -17.38
N GLY A 221 -9.19 3.03 -17.36
CA GLY A 221 -10.61 3.24 -17.57
C GLY A 221 -11.32 3.64 -16.29
N THR A 222 -12.16 4.68 -16.35
CA THR A 222 -13.11 5.03 -15.30
C THR A 222 -14.50 4.73 -15.79
N TYR A 223 -15.21 3.93 -15.02
CA TYR A 223 -16.57 3.51 -15.36
C TYR A 223 -17.49 3.71 -14.17
N TYR A 224 -18.74 3.96 -14.42
CA TYR A 224 -19.78 3.91 -13.41
C TYR A 224 -20.57 2.63 -13.59
N GLY A 225 -21.03 2.03 -12.52
CA GLY A 225 -21.72 0.77 -12.65
C GLY A 225 -22.44 0.30 -11.40
N ALA A 226 -23.13 -0.81 -11.57
CA ALA A 226 -23.80 -1.53 -10.51
C ALA A 226 -23.36 -3.00 -10.49
N THR A 227 -23.35 -3.59 -9.31
CA THR A 227 -23.02 -4.99 -9.11
C THR A 227 -23.87 -5.61 -8.01
N SER A 228 -24.30 -6.83 -8.20
CA SER A 228 -25.04 -7.59 -7.18
C SER A 228 -24.10 -8.52 -6.37
N ASP A 229 -22.97 -8.90 -6.93
CA ASP A 229 -22.07 -9.93 -6.41
C ASP A 229 -20.65 -9.41 -6.08
N LEU A 230 -20.39 -8.12 -6.36
CA LEU A 230 -19.10 -7.44 -6.17
C LEU A 230 -17.96 -7.95 -7.08
N THR A 231 -18.24 -8.89 -7.96
CA THR A 231 -17.24 -9.48 -8.89
C THR A 231 -17.50 -9.09 -10.34
N THR A 232 -18.76 -8.80 -10.66
CA THR A 232 -19.16 -8.43 -12.01
C THR A 232 -19.82 -7.05 -11.98
N VAL A 233 -19.17 -6.04 -12.54
CA VAL A 233 -19.70 -4.67 -12.60
C VAL A 233 -20.37 -4.46 -13.95
N THR A 234 -21.66 -4.17 -13.94
CA THR A 234 -22.38 -3.74 -15.15
C THR A 234 -22.18 -2.25 -15.32
N THR A 235 -21.37 -1.85 -16.28
CA THR A 235 -21.02 -0.45 -16.54
C THR A 235 -22.10 0.28 -17.31
N GLY A 236 -22.23 1.57 -17.07
CA GLY A 236 -23.20 2.46 -17.72
C GLY A 236 -22.81 3.93 -17.60
N THR A 237 -23.65 4.80 -18.08
CA THR A 237 -23.45 6.26 -18.04
C THR A 237 -23.96 6.92 -16.76
N ASN A 238 -24.67 6.18 -15.91
CA ASN A 238 -25.23 6.71 -14.68
C ASN A 238 -24.16 6.72 -13.58
N THR A 239 -23.83 7.88 -13.07
CA THR A 239 -22.82 8.09 -12.02
C THR A 239 -23.29 7.67 -10.63
N PHE A 240 -24.58 7.41 -10.44
CA PHE A 240 -25.21 7.09 -9.15
C PHE A 240 -24.87 8.08 -8.03
N GLY A 241 -24.59 9.33 -8.37
CA GLY A 241 -24.26 10.39 -7.43
C GLY A 241 -22.86 10.35 -6.85
N LEU A 242 -21.98 9.46 -7.33
CA LEU A 242 -20.62 9.32 -6.82
C LEU A 242 -19.59 10.01 -7.70
N THR A 243 -18.63 10.65 -7.05
CA THR A 243 -17.37 11.07 -7.64
C THR A 243 -16.22 10.72 -6.69
N CYS A 244 -15.05 10.47 -7.21
CA CYS A 244 -13.87 10.14 -6.41
C CYS A 244 -12.71 11.05 -6.78
N LYS A 245 -11.91 11.38 -5.77
CA LYS A 245 -10.59 11.97 -5.98
C LYS A 245 -9.56 10.87 -5.77
N ILE A 246 -8.94 10.44 -6.88
CA ILE A 246 -8.12 9.24 -6.94
C ILE A 246 -6.85 9.50 -7.76
N SER A 247 -5.80 8.73 -7.46
CA SER A 247 -4.61 8.65 -8.31
C SER A 247 -4.10 7.21 -8.38
N VAL A 248 -3.41 6.87 -9.45
CA VAL A 248 -2.57 5.69 -9.52
C VAL A 248 -1.17 6.10 -9.12
N GLN A 249 -0.60 5.46 -8.12
CA GLN A 249 0.72 5.77 -7.59
C GLN A 249 1.65 4.58 -7.79
N CYS A 250 2.95 4.87 -7.88
CA CYS A 250 3.97 3.83 -7.89
C CYS A 250 4.41 3.57 -6.45
N ASN A 251 4.18 2.36 -5.98
CA ASN A 251 4.58 1.87 -4.67
C ASN A 251 5.48 0.64 -4.85
N ILE A 252 6.66 0.68 -4.25
CA ILE A 252 7.61 -0.44 -4.30
C ILE A 252 7.24 -1.57 -3.34
N GLU A 253 6.35 -1.34 -2.41
CA GLU A 253 6.00 -2.30 -1.35
C GLU A 253 5.53 -3.66 -1.90
N PRO A 254 4.64 -3.75 -2.92
CA PRO A 254 4.25 -5.02 -3.51
C PRO A 254 5.44 -5.82 -4.07
N VAL A 255 6.38 -5.13 -4.72
CA VAL A 255 7.59 -5.79 -5.27
C VAL A 255 8.48 -6.31 -4.14
N ILE A 256 8.69 -5.52 -3.11
CA ILE A 256 9.51 -5.90 -1.95
C ILE A 256 8.85 -7.04 -1.20
N CYS A 257 7.54 -6.97 -0.96
CA CYS A 257 6.77 -8.03 -0.30
C CYS A 257 6.74 -9.33 -1.12
N GLY A 258 6.62 -9.25 -2.43
CA GLY A 258 6.71 -10.40 -3.32
C GLY A 258 8.08 -11.09 -3.29
N ASN A 259 9.14 -10.32 -3.02
CA ASN A 259 10.53 -10.78 -2.95
C ASN A 259 11.07 -10.84 -1.50
N ARG A 260 10.21 -10.92 -0.48
CA ARG A 260 10.59 -10.82 0.94
C ARG A 260 11.69 -11.78 1.37
N GLN A 261 11.83 -12.95 0.72
CA GLN A 261 12.87 -13.92 1.04
C GLN A 261 14.28 -13.39 0.80
N LEU A 262 14.47 -12.50 -0.18
CA LEU A 262 15.76 -11.85 -0.44
C LEU A 262 16.21 -10.96 0.72
N PHE A 263 15.27 -10.44 1.48
CA PHE A 263 15.51 -9.52 2.59
C PHE A 263 15.68 -10.23 3.95
N THR A 264 15.63 -11.57 3.98
CA THR A 264 15.71 -12.35 5.23
C THR A 264 16.93 -11.98 6.06
N ASN A 265 18.11 -12.01 5.46
CA ASN A 265 19.35 -11.69 6.17
C ASN A 265 19.40 -10.21 6.60
N ALA A 266 19.03 -9.31 5.70
CA ALA A 266 18.99 -7.88 6.02
C ALA A 266 18.08 -7.61 7.22
N LEU A 267 16.85 -8.11 7.24
CA LEU A 267 15.94 -7.95 8.36
C LEU A 267 16.46 -8.60 9.65
N TRP A 268 17.09 -9.78 9.53
CA TRP A 268 17.65 -10.50 10.67
C TRP A 268 18.72 -9.70 11.40
N TYR A 269 19.68 -9.14 10.65
CA TYR A 269 20.74 -8.30 11.23
C TYR A 269 20.21 -6.94 11.72
N LEU A 270 19.22 -6.36 11.02
CA LEU A 270 18.59 -5.13 11.49
C LEU A 270 17.88 -5.32 12.83
N LEU A 271 17.11 -6.39 13.00
CA LEU A 271 16.48 -6.74 14.27
C LEU A 271 17.52 -6.95 15.37
N GLY A 272 18.64 -7.61 15.05
CA GLY A 272 19.77 -7.74 15.98
C GLY A 272 20.35 -6.41 16.42
N ALA A 273 20.56 -5.49 15.49
CA ALA A 273 21.04 -4.14 15.77
C ALA A 273 20.07 -3.34 16.64
N GLU A 274 18.75 -3.47 16.40
CA GLU A 274 17.72 -2.80 17.19
C GLU A 274 17.62 -3.37 18.63
N ILE A 275 17.79 -4.68 18.82
CA ILE A 275 17.89 -5.29 20.17
C ILE A 275 19.11 -4.75 20.91
N CYS A 276 20.28 -4.67 20.26
CA CYS A 276 21.47 -4.06 20.86
C CYS A 276 21.23 -2.59 21.21
N THR A 277 20.47 -1.86 20.40
CA THR A 277 20.08 -0.47 20.67
C THR A 277 19.23 -0.39 21.96
N GLU A 278 18.23 -1.25 22.12
CA GLU A 278 17.48 -1.33 23.38
C GLU A 278 18.37 -1.61 24.58
N ARG A 279 19.34 -2.50 24.41
CA ARG A 279 20.30 -2.81 25.48
C ARG A 279 21.14 -1.60 25.89
N ILE A 280 21.64 -0.81 24.95
CA ILE A 280 22.46 0.36 25.18
C ILE A 280 21.70 1.41 26.01
N TYR A 281 20.43 1.62 25.71
CA TYR A 281 19.58 2.61 26.34
C TYR A 281 18.75 2.08 27.52
N SER A 282 18.86 0.78 27.86
CA SER A 282 18.18 0.19 29.01
C SER A 282 18.71 0.72 30.32
N GLN A 283 17.82 1.12 31.21
CA GLN A 283 18.17 1.57 32.59
C GLN A 283 18.40 0.38 33.56
N ARG A 284 18.12 -0.86 33.14
CA ARG A 284 18.32 -2.06 33.95
C ARG A 284 19.78 -2.52 33.85
N ASN A 285 20.63 -2.03 34.72
CA ASN A 285 22.10 -2.22 34.58
C ASN A 285 22.71 -3.43 35.30
N ASN A 286 21.97 -4.25 36.03
CA ASN A 286 22.64 -5.01 37.11
C ASN A 286 22.90 -6.51 36.85
N TYR A 287 22.46 -7.14 35.73
CA TYR A 287 22.66 -8.60 35.58
C TYR A 287 22.78 -9.03 34.12
N PHE A 288 23.57 -8.32 33.32
CA PHE A 288 23.68 -8.68 31.91
C PHE A 288 24.89 -9.57 31.63
N THR A 289 24.69 -10.48 30.69
CA THR A 289 25.73 -11.38 30.16
C THR A 289 26.70 -10.65 29.23
N PHE A 290 26.35 -9.46 28.73
CA PHE A 290 27.23 -8.60 27.93
C PHE A 290 27.09 -7.12 28.33
N THR A 291 28.21 -6.39 28.24
CA THR A 291 28.31 -5.00 28.60
C THR A 291 27.68 -4.06 27.60
N VAL A 292 27.50 -2.77 27.96
CA VAL A 292 27.04 -1.74 27.00
C VAL A 292 28.07 -1.58 25.87
N GLU A 293 29.35 -1.65 26.15
CA GLU A 293 30.42 -1.56 25.18
C GLU A 293 30.36 -2.71 24.15
N GLU A 294 30.14 -3.94 24.62
CA GLU A 294 29.90 -5.09 23.74
C GLU A 294 28.65 -4.93 22.90
N ALA A 295 27.54 -4.40 23.47
CA ALA A 295 26.31 -4.11 22.75
C ALA A 295 26.52 -3.06 21.64
N GLU A 296 27.30 -2.02 21.90
CA GLU A 296 27.64 -1.00 20.89
C GLU A 296 28.47 -1.59 19.74
N LYS A 297 29.44 -2.45 20.06
CA LYS A 297 30.23 -3.16 19.05
C LYS A 297 29.36 -4.06 18.19
N MET A 298 28.53 -4.90 18.81
CA MET A 298 27.60 -5.81 18.11
C MET A 298 26.61 -5.03 17.26
N ARG A 299 26.01 -3.94 17.80
CA ARG A 299 25.12 -3.08 17.02
C ARG A 299 25.79 -2.57 15.76
N THR A 300 27.02 -2.07 15.88
CA THR A 300 27.75 -1.53 14.74
C THR A 300 28.05 -2.60 13.70
N GLU A 301 28.46 -3.79 14.13
CA GLU A 301 28.73 -4.94 13.27
C GLU A 301 27.45 -5.38 12.54
N TYR A 302 26.36 -5.62 13.26
CA TYR A 302 25.08 -6.02 12.66
C TYR A 302 24.53 -4.97 11.70
N PHE A 303 24.68 -3.69 12.03
CA PHE A 303 24.20 -2.63 11.17
C PHE A 303 25.02 -2.50 9.88
N ASN A 304 26.31 -2.80 9.91
CA ASN A 304 27.14 -2.83 8.70
C ASN A 304 26.76 -4.02 7.82
N ILE A 305 26.59 -5.21 8.39
CA ILE A 305 26.14 -6.40 7.65
C ILE A 305 24.74 -6.17 7.07
N TYR A 306 23.83 -5.59 7.86
CA TYR A 306 22.50 -5.20 7.38
C TYR A 306 22.55 -4.37 6.10
N LYS A 307 23.40 -3.35 6.05
CA LYS A 307 23.53 -2.49 4.87
C LYS A 307 24.02 -3.23 3.63
N GLU A 308 25.00 -4.13 3.83
CA GLU A 308 25.54 -4.96 2.75
C GLU A 308 24.47 -5.93 2.24
N GLU A 309 23.77 -6.63 3.12
CA GLU A 309 22.71 -7.57 2.78
C GLU A 309 21.50 -6.86 2.14
N LEU A 310 21.13 -5.66 2.62
CA LEU A 310 20.08 -4.85 2.02
C LEU A 310 20.41 -4.48 0.58
N LYS A 311 21.63 -4.04 0.34
CA LYS A 311 22.09 -3.69 -0.99
C LYS A 311 22.09 -4.91 -1.92
N ALA A 312 22.59 -6.05 -1.45
CA ALA A 312 22.58 -7.30 -2.19
C ALA A 312 21.17 -7.78 -2.52
N ALA A 313 20.23 -7.66 -1.55
CA ALA A 313 18.83 -8.01 -1.77
C ALA A 313 18.18 -7.15 -2.87
N ILE A 314 18.42 -5.84 -2.85
CA ILE A 314 17.89 -4.92 -3.86
C ILE A 314 18.56 -5.17 -5.22
N GLU A 315 19.85 -5.49 -5.24
CA GLU A 315 20.57 -5.87 -6.46
C GLU A 315 20.05 -7.15 -7.09
N ALA A 316 19.52 -8.06 -6.30
CA ALA A 316 18.92 -9.30 -6.76
C ALA A 316 17.50 -9.15 -7.33
N ILE A 317 16.85 -8.00 -7.11
CA ILE A 317 15.53 -7.75 -7.68
C ILE A 317 15.66 -7.43 -9.16
N GLU A 318 14.98 -8.22 -9.97
CA GLU A 318 14.84 -7.98 -11.40
C GLU A 318 13.50 -7.27 -11.67
N LEU A 319 13.56 -6.10 -12.28
CA LEU A 319 12.38 -5.36 -12.74
C LEU A 319 12.40 -5.27 -14.27
N ASP A 320 11.23 -5.30 -14.85
CA ASP A 320 11.08 -4.94 -16.26
C ASP A 320 11.40 -3.43 -16.41
N LEU A 321 12.43 -3.11 -17.15
CA LEU A 321 12.85 -1.73 -17.39
C LEU A 321 11.84 -0.92 -18.23
N ASN A 322 10.86 -1.60 -18.83
CA ASN A 322 9.74 -0.96 -19.52
C ASN A 322 8.55 -0.69 -18.60
N ASP A 323 8.70 -0.97 -17.28
CA ASP A 323 7.67 -0.72 -16.30
C ASP A 323 7.31 0.77 -16.25
N CYS A 324 6.02 1.08 -16.30
CA CYS A 324 5.53 2.45 -16.35
C CYS A 324 5.82 3.26 -15.07
N CYS A 325 6.15 2.60 -13.98
CA CYS A 325 6.59 3.22 -12.73
C CYS A 325 8.07 3.61 -12.73
N LEU A 326 8.84 3.17 -13.71
CA LEU A 326 10.23 3.57 -13.87
C LEU A 326 10.34 4.77 -14.81
N GLU A 327 11.27 5.68 -14.54
CA GLU A 327 11.62 6.73 -15.51
C GLU A 327 12.29 6.07 -16.72
N CYS A 328 11.77 6.34 -17.91
CA CYS A 328 12.41 5.92 -19.14
C CYS A 328 13.83 6.46 -19.15
N ASN A 329 14.80 5.58 -19.25
CA ASN A 329 16.20 5.98 -19.42
C ASN A 329 16.32 6.60 -20.83
N GLU A 330 16.31 7.93 -20.93
CA GLU A 330 16.49 8.67 -22.21
C GLU A 330 17.83 8.42 -22.91
N GLN A 331 18.61 7.44 -22.46
CA GLN A 331 19.95 7.16 -22.98
C GLN A 331 20.02 6.16 -24.13
N TYR A 332 18.91 5.81 -24.77
CA TYR A 332 19.02 5.20 -26.10
C TYR A 332 19.17 6.30 -27.16
N THR A 333 20.33 6.91 -27.20
CA THR A 333 20.77 7.61 -28.40
C THR A 333 20.95 6.54 -29.47
N ILE A 334 19.98 6.35 -30.34
CA ILE A 334 20.13 5.58 -31.57
C ILE A 334 21.12 6.38 -32.40
N LYS A 335 22.40 6.01 -32.36
CA LYS A 335 23.32 6.40 -33.36
C LYS A 335 22.91 5.66 -34.62
N GLN A 336 22.08 6.27 -35.45
CA GLN A 336 21.90 5.84 -36.81
C GLN A 336 23.29 5.96 -37.50
N VAL A 337 23.94 4.84 -37.66
CA VAL A 337 25.05 4.76 -38.61
C VAL A 337 24.41 4.73 -39.99
N ILE A 338 24.38 5.90 -40.61
CA ILE A 338 24.06 5.99 -42.04
C ILE A 338 25.28 5.42 -42.75
N LEU A 339 25.13 4.24 -43.33
CA LEU A 339 26.08 3.64 -44.28
C LEU A 339 25.89 4.28 -45.66
#